data_d1fe791c22be91f2845c16e28b9aa4d4
#
_entry.id   d1fe791c22be91f2845c16e28b9aa4d4
#
_cell.length_a   1.000
_cell.length_b   1.000
_cell.length_c   1.000
_cell.angle_alpha   90.00
_cell.angle_beta   90.00
_cell.angle_gamma   90.00
#
_symmetry.space_group_name_H-M   'P 1'
#
loop_
_entity.id
_entity.type
_entity.pdbx_description
1 polymer ?
#
loop_
_entity_poly.entity_id
_entity_poly.type
_entity_poly.pdbx_seq_one_letter_code
_entity_poly.pdbx_strand_id
1 'polypeptide(L)'
;MAGSVNKLILVGNLGRDPELRSTQDGMRIANLNLATSESWRDRASGERKERTECHRVVIFNERLAEIAEKYLRKGSKVYVEGQLQTRKWTDQQGQERYSTEIVLTRFKGELTMLDGAGGAGGRAGAAGAMDPGYDDAYGGGGPGDSPRYGGTGPSGGSGGGARGRSTRDELDDEIPF
;
A
#
# COMPACT_ATOMS: atom_id res chain seq x y z
N MET A 1 10.93 16.81 36.76
CA MET A 1 10.99 17.14 35.33
C MET A 1 9.99 16.22 34.63
N ALA A 2 9.06 16.75 33.85
CA ALA A 2 8.15 15.95 33.07
C ALA A 2 8.94 15.36 31.89
N GLY A 3 8.92 14.01 31.74
CA GLY A 3 9.50 13.32 30.60
C GLY A 3 8.67 13.55 29.36
N SER A 4 9.32 13.59 28.19
CA SER A 4 8.65 13.61 26.89
C SER A 4 8.93 12.33 26.11
N VAL A 5 8.01 11.93 25.25
CA VAL A 5 8.14 10.76 24.39
C VAL A 5 8.02 11.21 22.94
N ASN A 6 9.00 10.81 22.12
CA ASN A 6 8.94 10.95 20.67
C ASN A 6 9.08 9.55 20.07
N LYS A 7 7.95 8.96 19.70
CA LYS A 7 7.84 7.61 19.16
C LYS A 7 6.77 7.60 18.10
N LEU A 8 7.09 7.04 16.94
CA LEU A 8 6.18 6.91 15.82
C LEU A 8 6.24 5.47 15.31
N ILE A 9 5.08 4.90 15.03
CA ILE A 9 4.91 3.55 14.52
C ILE A 9 4.15 3.63 13.19
N LEU A 10 4.68 2.95 12.19
CA LEU A 10 4.04 2.80 10.88
C LEU A 10 4.01 1.34 10.45
N VAL A 11 2.90 0.96 9.83
CA VAL A 11 2.77 -0.29 9.06
C VAL A 11 2.33 0.11 7.65
N GLY A 12 3.14 -0.25 6.67
CA GLY A 12 2.85 0.14 5.28
C GLY A 12 3.69 -0.65 4.29
N ASN A 13 3.59 -0.26 3.03
CA ASN A 13 4.31 -0.90 1.94
C ASN A 13 5.37 0.04 1.37
N LEU A 14 6.52 -0.50 0.96
CA LEU A 14 7.52 0.30 0.29
C LEU A 14 7.03 0.77 -1.09
N GLY A 15 7.05 2.08 -1.31
CA GLY A 15 6.68 2.67 -2.59
C GLY A 15 7.76 2.51 -3.66
N ARG A 16 9.02 2.32 -3.23
CA ARG A 16 10.19 2.07 -4.09
C ARG A 16 11.22 1.21 -3.36
N ASP A 17 12.22 0.74 -4.09
CA ASP A 17 13.35 0.02 -3.50
C ASP A 17 14.11 0.90 -2.49
N PRO A 18 14.71 0.31 -1.45
CA PRO A 18 15.57 1.04 -0.50
C PRO A 18 16.74 1.72 -1.18
N GLU A 19 16.99 2.99 -0.85
CA GLU A 19 18.16 3.72 -1.32
C GLU A 19 19.23 3.74 -0.24
N LEU A 20 20.39 3.14 -0.53
CA LEU A 20 21.52 3.21 0.37
C LEU A 20 22.42 4.41 0.04
N ARG A 21 22.91 5.02 1.10
CA ARG A 21 23.93 6.08 1.01
C ARG A 21 25.02 5.80 2.05
N SER A 22 26.24 6.08 1.68
CA SER A 22 27.36 6.09 2.60
C SER A 22 27.64 7.52 3.05
N THR A 23 27.79 7.72 4.34
CA THR A 23 28.31 8.99 4.89
C THR A 23 29.80 9.11 4.64
N GLN A 24 30.35 10.32 4.84
CA GLN A 24 31.80 10.56 4.76
C GLN A 24 32.61 9.69 5.74
N ASP A 25 31.98 9.34 6.87
CA ASP A 25 32.56 8.45 7.89
C ASP A 25 32.41 6.96 7.55
N GLY A 26 31.93 6.61 6.36
CA GLY A 26 31.78 5.23 5.91
C GLY A 26 30.53 4.50 6.45
N MET A 27 29.69 5.15 7.26
CA MET A 27 28.46 4.53 7.77
C MET A 27 27.43 4.39 6.65
N ARG A 28 26.78 3.22 6.58
CA ARG A 28 25.68 2.97 5.67
C ARG A 28 24.35 3.47 6.25
N ILE A 29 23.65 4.25 5.46
CA ILE A 29 22.33 4.78 5.78
C ILE A 29 21.36 4.28 4.71
N ALA A 30 20.20 3.76 5.12
CA ALA A 30 19.15 3.41 4.19
C ALA A 30 18.01 4.44 4.26
N ASN A 31 17.54 4.87 3.09
CA ASN A 31 16.35 5.70 2.95
C ASN A 31 15.21 4.85 2.37
N LEU A 32 14.08 4.81 3.07
CA LEU A 32 12.89 4.13 2.63
C LEU A 32 11.76 5.13 2.38
N ASN A 33 10.94 4.85 1.38
CA ASN A 33 9.66 5.51 1.18
C ASN A 33 8.56 4.54 1.54
N LEU A 34 7.87 4.81 2.64
CA LEU A 34 6.81 3.98 3.16
C LEU A 34 5.46 4.59 2.83
N ALA A 35 4.60 3.85 2.15
CA ALA A 35 3.24 4.25 1.83
C ALA A 35 2.27 3.62 2.82
N THR A 36 1.43 4.44 3.43
CA THR A 36 0.30 4.00 4.26
C THR A 36 -0.99 4.39 3.54
N SER A 37 -1.88 3.42 3.32
CA SER A 37 -3.15 3.64 2.64
C SER A 37 -4.31 3.42 3.59
N GLU A 38 -5.24 4.35 3.60
CA GLU A 38 -6.52 4.26 4.27
C GLU A 38 -7.64 4.18 3.23
N SER A 39 -8.60 3.32 3.45
CA SER A 39 -9.78 3.23 2.59
C SER A 39 -11.05 3.28 3.42
N TRP A 40 -12.00 4.10 2.96
CA TRP A 40 -13.29 4.23 3.61
C TRP A 40 -14.42 4.30 2.58
N ARG A 41 -15.62 4.07 3.03
CA ARG A 41 -16.81 4.24 2.20
C ARG A 41 -17.40 5.61 2.50
N ASP A 42 -17.53 6.43 1.48
CA ASP A 42 -18.20 7.73 1.58
C ASP A 42 -19.68 7.51 1.91
N ARG A 43 -20.15 8.16 2.98
CA ARG A 43 -21.54 7.99 3.43
C ARG A 43 -22.56 8.66 2.51
N ALA A 44 -22.16 9.68 1.78
CA ALA A 44 -23.05 10.43 0.91
C ALA A 44 -23.19 9.78 -0.47
N SER A 45 -22.06 9.36 -1.08
CA SER A 45 -22.05 8.75 -2.42
C SER A 45 -22.09 7.23 -2.40
N GLY A 46 -21.77 6.58 -1.27
CA GLY A 46 -21.60 5.13 -1.17
C GLY A 46 -20.34 4.59 -1.85
N GLU A 47 -19.52 5.46 -2.44
CA GLU A 47 -18.28 5.11 -3.14
C GLU A 47 -17.14 4.78 -2.17
N ARG A 48 -16.26 3.90 -2.61
CA ARG A 48 -15.01 3.61 -1.89
C ARG A 48 -13.97 4.67 -2.24
N LYS A 49 -13.52 5.38 -1.22
CA LYS A 49 -12.41 6.35 -1.31
C LYS A 49 -11.16 5.76 -0.70
N GLU A 50 -10.02 6.11 -1.25
CA GLU A 50 -8.69 5.71 -0.76
C GLU A 50 -7.78 6.93 -0.70
N ARG A 51 -7.01 7.02 0.36
CA ARG A 51 -5.97 8.04 0.55
C ARG A 51 -4.67 7.36 0.91
N THR A 52 -3.61 7.69 0.20
CA THR A 52 -2.26 7.16 0.45
C THR A 52 -1.33 8.29 0.86
N GLU A 53 -0.67 8.12 2.01
CA GLU A 53 0.36 9.02 2.50
C GLU A 53 1.74 8.37 2.34
N CYS A 54 2.72 9.16 1.90
CA CYS A 54 4.09 8.71 1.71
C CYS A 54 5.00 9.29 2.80
N HIS A 55 5.64 8.41 3.55
CA HIS A 55 6.51 8.75 4.66
C HIS A 55 7.97 8.47 4.30
N ARG A 56 8.84 9.42 4.62
CA ARG A 56 10.29 9.24 4.48
C ARG A 56 10.87 8.67 5.77
N VAL A 57 11.50 7.51 5.66
CA VAL A 57 12.15 6.81 6.77
C VAL A 57 13.65 6.74 6.51
N VAL A 58 14.44 7.16 7.50
CA VAL A 58 15.90 7.16 7.44
C VAL A 58 16.46 6.25 8.51
N ILE A 59 17.23 5.26 8.11
CA ILE A 59 17.81 4.25 8.99
C ILE A 59 19.30 4.52 9.18
N PHE A 60 19.70 4.91 10.38
CA PHE A 60 21.11 5.09 10.77
C PHE A 60 21.71 3.84 11.42
N ASN A 61 20.89 2.81 11.68
CA ASN A 61 21.37 1.53 12.17
C ASN A 61 21.90 0.70 10.99
N GLU A 62 23.20 0.45 10.96
CA GLU A 62 23.88 -0.25 9.88
C GLU A 62 23.34 -1.66 9.65
N ARG A 63 23.05 -2.42 10.73
CA ARG A 63 22.42 -3.76 10.61
C ARG A 63 21.07 -3.71 9.94
N LEU A 64 20.23 -2.74 10.33
CA LEU A 64 18.90 -2.58 9.73
C LEU A 64 19.01 -2.08 8.29
N ALA A 65 20.00 -1.24 7.97
CA ALA A 65 20.26 -0.78 6.61
C ALA A 65 20.69 -1.95 5.69
N GLU A 66 21.54 -2.85 6.16
CA GLU A 66 21.90 -4.07 5.43
C GLU A 66 20.73 -5.03 5.22
N ILE A 67 19.88 -5.21 6.24
CA ILE A 67 18.67 -6.01 6.13
C ILE A 67 17.73 -5.40 5.09
N ALA A 68 17.54 -4.08 5.14
CA ALA A 68 16.72 -3.37 4.18
C ALA A 68 17.23 -3.55 2.74
N GLU A 69 18.54 -3.45 2.52
CA GLU A 69 19.18 -3.65 1.22
C GLU A 69 18.95 -5.06 0.66
N LYS A 70 19.17 -6.07 1.50
CA LYS A 70 19.16 -7.47 1.08
C LYS A 70 17.74 -7.98 0.81
N TYR A 71 16.81 -7.64 1.66
CA TYR A 71 15.52 -8.30 1.72
C TYR A 71 14.33 -7.45 1.31
N LEU A 72 14.42 -6.12 1.41
CA LEU A 72 13.32 -5.24 1.06
C LEU A 72 13.34 -4.85 -0.42
N ARG A 73 12.16 -4.81 -1.01
CA ARG A 73 11.93 -4.34 -2.39
C ARG A 73 10.67 -3.49 -2.42
N LYS A 74 10.46 -2.79 -3.53
CA LYS A 74 9.20 -2.09 -3.79
C LYS A 74 8.02 -3.04 -3.56
N GLY A 75 7.05 -2.60 -2.78
CA GLY A 75 5.86 -3.37 -2.42
C GLY A 75 5.98 -4.17 -1.12
N SER A 76 7.19 -4.38 -0.59
CA SER A 76 7.38 -5.09 0.69
C SER A 76 6.61 -4.41 1.81
N LYS A 77 5.88 -5.21 2.58
CA LYS A 77 5.14 -4.74 3.76
C LYS A 77 6.01 -4.79 4.99
N VAL A 78 6.12 -3.67 5.68
CA VAL A 78 7.00 -3.54 6.85
C VAL A 78 6.30 -2.84 8.00
N TYR A 79 6.71 -3.21 9.21
CA TYR A 79 6.51 -2.47 10.44
C TYR A 79 7.77 -1.65 10.71
N VAL A 80 7.58 -0.39 11.01
CA VAL A 80 8.66 0.55 11.35
C VAL A 80 8.33 1.26 12.64
N GLU A 81 9.26 1.26 13.57
CA GLU A 81 9.22 2.08 14.77
C GLU A 81 10.42 3.03 14.79
N GLY A 82 10.18 4.32 14.97
CA GLY A 82 11.21 5.34 14.97
C GLY A 82 10.80 6.60 15.70
N GLN A 83 11.56 7.65 15.49
CA GLN A 83 11.32 8.98 16.04
C GLN A 83 11.04 9.97 14.90
N LEU A 84 10.10 10.88 15.11
CA LEU A 84 9.86 11.97 14.18
C LEU A 84 10.95 13.03 14.37
N GLN A 85 11.61 13.42 13.28
CA GLN A 85 12.66 14.43 13.28
C GLN A 85 12.45 15.42 12.15
N THR A 86 12.48 16.70 12.48
CA THR A 86 12.44 17.78 11.49
C THR A 86 13.84 18.33 11.29
N ARG A 87 14.30 18.31 10.03
CA ARG A 87 15.58 18.88 9.62
C ARG A 87 15.37 20.15 8.82
N LYS A 88 16.11 21.18 9.18
CA LYS A 88 16.21 22.41 8.42
C LYS A 88 17.32 22.27 7.40
N TRP A 89 17.07 22.66 6.16
CA TRP A 89 18.08 22.67 5.10
C TRP A 89 17.84 23.89 4.19
N THR A 90 18.86 24.29 3.47
CA THR A 90 18.79 25.44 2.57
C THR A 90 18.76 24.91 1.14
N ASP A 91 17.79 25.36 0.36
CA ASP A 91 17.69 24.99 -1.05
C ASP A 91 18.71 25.75 -1.93
N GLN A 92 18.76 25.43 -3.22
CA GLN A 92 19.68 26.06 -4.15
C GLN A 92 19.44 27.57 -4.35
N GLN A 93 18.27 28.05 -3.93
CA GLN A 93 17.89 29.47 -4.01
C GLN A 93 18.20 30.22 -2.70
N GLY A 94 18.82 29.55 -1.72
CA GLY A 94 19.15 30.14 -0.42
C GLY A 94 17.97 30.19 0.56
N GLN A 95 16.84 29.56 0.22
CA GLN A 95 15.67 29.54 1.08
C GLN A 95 15.77 28.38 2.11
N GLU A 96 15.39 28.71 3.34
CA GLU A 96 15.30 27.73 4.41
C GLU A 96 14.06 26.86 4.22
N ARG A 97 14.29 25.54 4.20
CA ARG A 97 13.26 24.53 4.06
C ARG A 97 13.31 23.56 5.25
N TYR A 98 12.18 23.00 5.57
CA TYR A 98 12.05 21.99 6.60
C TYR A 98 11.60 20.68 5.97
N SER A 99 12.23 19.57 6.33
CA SER A 99 11.74 18.24 6.00
C SER A 99 11.57 17.42 7.27
N THR A 100 10.40 16.81 7.39
CA THR A 100 10.07 15.93 8.49
C THR A 100 10.27 14.50 8.05
N GLU A 101 11.07 13.76 8.80
CA GLU A 101 11.49 12.39 8.49
C GLU A 101 11.32 11.51 9.73
N ILE A 102 11.12 10.23 9.50
CA ILE A 102 11.10 9.23 10.56
C ILE A 102 12.49 8.63 10.65
N VAL A 103 13.10 8.70 11.80
CA VAL A 103 14.49 8.31 12.00
C VAL A 103 14.59 7.09 12.90
N LEU A 104 15.21 6.02 12.39
CA LEU A 104 15.65 4.87 13.15
C LEU A 104 17.11 5.08 13.54
N THR A 105 17.33 5.43 14.81
CA THR A 105 18.67 5.66 15.32
C THR A 105 19.38 4.33 15.62
N ARG A 106 20.68 4.39 15.86
CA ARG A 106 21.50 3.20 16.10
C ARG A 106 21.00 2.31 17.24
N PHE A 107 20.40 2.92 18.28
CA PHE A 107 19.97 2.22 19.49
C PHE A 107 18.45 2.24 19.72
N LYS A 108 17.72 3.02 18.94
CA LYS A 108 16.27 3.17 19.05
C LYS A 108 15.67 3.10 17.67
N GLY A 109 14.80 2.16 17.47
CA GLY A 109 14.10 1.92 16.22
C GLY A 109 14.04 0.44 15.91
N GLU A 110 12.94 0.05 15.30
CA GLU A 110 12.67 -1.33 14.89
C GLU A 110 12.20 -1.35 13.45
N LEU A 111 12.64 -2.37 12.73
CA LEU A 111 12.20 -2.68 11.38
C LEU A 111 11.89 -4.18 11.31
N THR A 112 10.63 -4.51 11.07
CA THR A 112 10.18 -5.90 10.93
C THR A 112 9.50 -6.08 9.57
N MET A 113 9.92 -7.11 8.83
CA MET A 113 9.27 -7.51 7.59
C MET A 113 7.98 -8.27 7.92
N LEU A 114 6.86 -7.83 7.35
CA LEU A 114 5.55 -8.45 7.55
C LEU A 114 5.14 -9.34 6.38
N ASP A 115 5.84 -9.24 5.25
CA ASP A 115 5.69 -10.21 4.17
C ASP A 115 6.40 -11.49 4.62
N GLY A 116 5.66 -12.57 4.75
CA GLY A 116 6.25 -13.88 5.00
C GLY A 116 7.24 -14.24 3.88
N ALA A 117 8.23 -15.07 4.17
CA ALA A 117 9.28 -15.53 3.24
C ALA A 117 8.80 -16.22 1.92
N GLY A 118 7.52 -16.02 1.53
CA GLY A 118 6.89 -16.56 0.33
C GLY A 118 6.25 -15.52 -0.59
N GLY A 119 6.40 -14.21 -0.33
CA GLY A 119 5.68 -13.14 -1.05
C GLY A 119 6.43 -12.49 -2.20
N ALA A 120 7.33 -13.17 -2.90
CA ALA A 120 7.85 -12.71 -4.18
C ALA A 120 6.92 -13.21 -5.30
N GLY A 121 5.95 -12.35 -5.72
CA GLY A 121 5.34 -12.45 -7.03
C GLY A 121 4.39 -13.62 -7.27
N GLY A 122 3.38 -13.80 -6.46
CA GLY A 122 2.25 -14.65 -6.79
C GLY A 122 1.29 -13.97 -7.76
N ARG A 123 1.62 -13.90 -9.02
CA ARG A 123 0.60 -13.80 -10.06
C ARG A 123 -0.15 -15.12 -10.06
N ALA A 124 -1.38 -15.09 -9.56
CA ALA A 124 -2.33 -16.18 -9.72
C ALA A 124 -2.63 -16.34 -11.23
N GLY A 125 -1.89 -17.22 -11.87
CA GLY A 125 -2.33 -17.86 -13.08
C GLY A 125 -3.41 -18.86 -12.72
N ALA A 126 -4.63 -18.59 -13.14
CA ALA A 126 -5.69 -19.58 -13.15
C ALA A 126 -5.27 -20.73 -14.05
N ALA A 127 -5.00 -21.89 -13.46
CA ALA A 127 -4.93 -23.15 -14.17
C ALA A 127 -5.37 -24.27 -13.23
N GLY A 128 -6.54 -24.81 -13.52
CA GLY A 128 -6.89 -26.21 -13.42
C GLY A 128 -6.73 -26.87 -12.04
N ALA A 129 -7.75 -26.84 -11.24
CA ALA A 129 -7.97 -27.82 -10.19
C ALA A 129 -8.12 -29.20 -10.85
N MET A 130 -7.12 -30.07 -10.73
CA MET A 130 -7.31 -31.50 -10.83
C MET A 130 -7.74 -31.98 -9.44
N ASP A 131 -9.00 -32.34 -9.38
CA ASP A 131 -9.62 -33.09 -8.29
C ASP A 131 -9.09 -34.52 -8.32
N PRO A 132 -8.46 -35.05 -7.27
CA PRO A 132 -8.25 -36.50 -7.18
C PRO A 132 -9.53 -37.12 -6.66
N GLY A 133 -10.19 -37.85 -7.59
CA GLY A 133 -11.42 -38.58 -7.35
C GLY A 133 -11.37 -39.47 -6.11
N TYR A 134 -12.42 -39.37 -5.33
CA TYR A 134 -12.86 -40.45 -4.45
C TYR A 134 -13.92 -41.25 -5.19
N ASP A 135 -13.55 -42.46 -5.58
CA ASP A 135 -14.47 -43.53 -5.96
C ASP A 135 -15.31 -43.88 -4.72
N ASP A 136 -16.61 -43.70 -4.83
CA ASP A 136 -17.55 -44.50 -4.07
C ASP A 136 -18.73 -44.88 -4.98
N ALA A 137 -18.69 -46.13 -5.36
CA ALA A 137 -19.71 -46.82 -6.10
C ALA A 137 -20.94 -47.04 -5.23
N TYR A 138 -22.11 -46.55 -5.65
CA TYR A 138 -23.37 -47.30 -5.45
C TYR A 138 -24.41 -46.89 -6.48
N GLY A 139 -24.95 -47.88 -7.08
CA GLY A 139 -25.79 -47.97 -8.26
C GLY A 139 -27.20 -47.40 -8.16
N GLY A 140 -27.82 -47.38 -9.33
CA GLY A 140 -29.28 -47.47 -9.43
C GLY A 140 -29.95 -46.42 -10.29
N GLY A 141 -30.18 -46.75 -11.54
CA GLY A 141 -31.51 -46.78 -12.15
C GLY A 141 -32.19 -45.49 -12.61
N GLY A 142 -32.39 -45.41 -13.93
CA GLY A 142 -33.65 -44.98 -14.50
C GLY A 142 -33.67 -43.67 -15.29
N PRO A 143 -34.22 -43.70 -16.52
CA PRO A 143 -34.20 -42.59 -17.48
C PRO A 143 -35.50 -41.74 -17.40
N GLY A 144 -35.41 -40.48 -17.74
CA GLY A 144 -36.59 -39.62 -17.82
C GLY A 144 -36.30 -38.20 -18.26
N ASP A 145 -36.45 -37.96 -19.53
CA ASP A 145 -37.21 -36.89 -20.15
C ASP A 145 -36.72 -35.42 -20.07
N SER A 146 -36.44 -34.92 -21.24
CA SER A 146 -36.36 -33.50 -21.56
C SER A 146 -37.77 -32.89 -21.68
N PRO A 147 -37.94 -31.58 -21.49
CA PRO A 147 -38.27 -30.81 -22.68
C PRO A 147 -37.55 -29.42 -22.81
N ARG A 148 -37.29 -29.13 -24.07
CA ARG A 148 -36.97 -27.83 -24.65
C ARG A 148 -38.05 -26.81 -24.38
N TYR A 149 -37.68 -25.59 -24.07
CA TYR A 149 -38.43 -24.43 -24.47
C TYR A 149 -37.48 -23.32 -24.95
N GLY A 150 -37.69 -22.96 -26.17
CA GLY A 150 -37.18 -21.84 -26.88
C GLY A 150 -38.07 -20.60 -26.72
N GLY A 151 -37.58 -19.47 -27.08
CA GLY A 151 -38.31 -18.19 -27.14
C GLY A 151 -37.30 -17.05 -27.19
N THR A 152 -36.78 -16.70 -28.36
CA THR A 152 -37.02 -15.52 -29.20
C THR A 152 -37.00 -14.17 -28.47
N GLY A 153 -36.02 -13.31 -28.92
CA GLY A 153 -36.00 -11.86 -28.65
C GLY A 153 -37.15 -11.13 -29.38
N PRO A 154 -37.22 -9.82 -29.47
CA PRO A 154 -36.23 -8.93 -30.08
C PRO A 154 -36.14 -7.47 -29.48
N SER A 155 -35.06 -6.81 -29.88
CA SER A 155 -34.90 -5.43 -30.39
C SER A 155 -35.54 -4.21 -29.70
N GLY A 156 -34.74 -3.17 -29.60
CA GLY A 156 -35.12 -1.83 -29.97
C GLY A 156 -35.03 -0.75 -28.91
N GLY A 157 -34.33 0.34 -29.21
CA GLY A 157 -34.62 1.62 -28.57
C GLY A 157 -33.42 2.53 -28.32
N SER A 158 -33.07 3.26 -29.34
CA SER A 158 -32.27 4.49 -29.36
C SER A 158 -32.85 5.61 -28.50
N GLY A 159 -31.97 6.52 -28.07
CA GLY A 159 -32.37 7.87 -27.65
C GLY A 159 -31.46 8.42 -26.58
N GLY A 160 -30.49 9.27 -26.91
CA GLY A 160 -30.68 10.67 -26.87
C GLY A 160 -30.00 11.31 -25.69
N GLY A 161 -28.93 12.01 -25.95
CA GLY A 161 -28.09 12.91 -25.26
C GLY A 161 -28.67 13.83 -24.18
N ALA A 162 -27.80 14.15 -23.22
CA ALA A 162 -27.76 15.47 -22.61
C ALA A 162 -26.38 15.71 -21.98
N ARG A 163 -25.71 16.72 -22.46
CA ARG A 163 -24.50 17.33 -21.87
C ARG A 163 -24.93 18.01 -20.57
N GLY A 164 -24.32 17.63 -19.44
CA GLY A 164 -24.46 18.27 -18.14
C GLY A 164 -23.10 18.76 -17.69
N ARG A 165 -23.00 20.06 -17.52
CA ARG A 165 -21.82 20.89 -17.17
C ARG A 165 -21.19 20.44 -15.86
N SER A 166 -19.84 20.43 -15.86
CA SER A 166 -19.00 20.41 -14.68
C SER A 166 -19.18 21.71 -13.90
N THR A 167 -19.63 21.62 -12.69
CA THR A 167 -19.41 22.66 -11.67
C THR A 167 -18.21 22.24 -10.85
N ARG A 168 -17.11 22.97 -11.02
CA ARG A 168 -16.01 23.03 -10.08
C ARG A 168 -16.56 23.68 -8.82
N ASP A 169 -16.69 22.92 -7.75
CA ASP A 169 -16.75 23.45 -6.41
C ASP A 169 -15.31 23.57 -5.91
N GLU A 170 -14.80 24.80 -5.91
CA GLU A 170 -13.68 25.23 -5.11
C GLU A 170 -14.13 25.17 -3.65
N LEU A 171 -13.66 24.16 -2.93
CA LEU A 171 -13.70 24.13 -1.47
C LEU A 171 -12.43 24.79 -0.98
N ASP A 172 -12.55 26.07 -0.64
CA ASP A 172 -11.61 26.78 0.21
C ASP A 172 -11.69 26.17 1.61
N ASP A 173 -10.75 25.29 1.93
CA ASP A 173 -10.55 24.77 3.27
C ASP A 173 -9.51 25.66 3.98
N GLU A 174 -9.94 26.84 4.42
CA GLU A 174 -9.19 27.63 5.38
C GLU A 174 -9.28 26.96 6.76
N ILE A 175 -8.21 26.32 7.16
CA ILE A 175 -8.03 25.83 8.53
C ILE A 175 -7.39 26.98 9.33
N PRO A 176 -8.09 27.61 10.28
CA PRO A 176 -7.47 28.59 11.18
C PRO A 176 -6.64 27.87 12.24
N PHE A 177 -5.39 28.29 12.38
CA PHE A 177 -4.52 27.94 13.50
C PHE A 177 -4.77 28.87 14.68
#